data_bc83d14711ce5cc87c59e242201cb8f9
#
_entry.id   bc83d14711ce5cc87c59e242201cb8f9
#
_cell.length_a   1.000
_cell.length_b   1.000
_cell.length_c   1.000
_cell.angle_alpha   90.00
_cell.angle_beta   90.00
_cell.angle_gamma   90.00
#
_symmetry.space_group_name_H-M   'P 1'
#
loop_
_entity.id
_entity.type
_entity.pdbx_description
1 polymer ?
#
loop_
_entity_poly.entity_id
_entity_poly.type
_entity_poly.pdbx_seq_one_letter_code
_entity_poly.pdbx_strand_id
1 'polypeptide(L)'
;MNESEKQRLALWRLGVLGPLMSARLEHGDRKKLFEEAAARTHELPDGRWRKLSSRTIEDWYYTYRKGGFKALFPQTRSDRNTTRSIRPELAELLIAAKREKPRRSIRRIIRALERARKIKPGELSRSSVHRWLKANSVSKRPTRGPGAERRSFIHEHASDLWVGDALHGPLVITPDNQIRKSYMLSQIDCATRYIPHSYFALSEGSFEQEHGLKQAFCKHGLPRAYYVDLGSAYIAKSLKLICAELGVRLLHTGVRDCEAKGVIERWHRTWREEVGDELPKDPIPIAELNAKHWAWLSVEYHARMHDTTKRIVREHWLSEFEYLRPIPREKNLDEAFLHRESREVRKDGTVRFKGLFLEVIPELVGEKIELRFDPKDEKTLPRVFKESRFVCDTVILDRIKNATRIRRRNLGQPSPLTEKSGLDPLTLIEEEHYQRTQLPSNFCDKQNEEEEN
;
A
#
# COMPACT_ATOMS: atom_id res chain seq x y z
N MET A 1 -1.97 32.42 -30.42
CA MET A 1 -1.20 33.50 -31.09
C MET A 1 -1.77 34.81 -30.59
N ASN A 2 -0.91 35.69 -30.07
CA ASN A 2 -1.27 37.06 -29.71
C ASN A 2 -1.27 37.97 -30.96
N GLU A 3 -1.71 39.21 -30.85
CA GLU A 3 -1.84 40.09 -32.00
C GLU A 3 -0.48 40.42 -32.65
N SER A 4 0.56 40.59 -31.83
CA SER A 4 1.92 40.82 -32.30
C SER A 4 2.51 39.65 -33.10
N GLU A 5 2.18 38.40 -32.72
CA GLU A 5 2.60 37.20 -33.47
C GLU A 5 1.85 37.07 -34.80
N LYS A 6 0.56 37.42 -34.82
CA LYS A 6 -0.21 37.42 -36.06
C LYS A 6 0.34 38.46 -37.05
N GLN A 7 0.69 39.62 -36.54
CA GLN A 7 1.28 40.70 -37.37
C GLN A 7 2.65 40.30 -37.91
N ARG A 8 3.52 39.71 -37.09
CA ARG A 8 4.82 39.20 -37.57
C ARG A 8 4.66 38.14 -38.66
N LEU A 9 3.69 37.24 -38.52
CA LEU A 9 3.41 36.22 -39.53
C LEU A 9 2.82 36.84 -40.83
N ALA A 10 2.00 37.86 -40.74
CA ALA A 10 1.45 38.56 -41.90
C ALA A 10 2.56 39.33 -42.64
N LEU A 11 3.49 40.00 -41.93
CA LEU A 11 4.66 40.65 -42.51
C LEU A 11 5.57 39.67 -43.18
N TRP A 12 5.83 38.52 -42.58
CA TRP A 12 6.64 37.44 -43.19
C TRP A 12 5.99 36.92 -44.49
N ARG A 13 4.66 36.70 -44.51
CA ARG A 13 3.94 36.31 -45.74
C ARG A 13 4.08 37.36 -46.84
N LEU A 14 4.00 38.64 -46.48
CA LEU A 14 4.19 39.73 -47.39
C LEU A 14 5.63 39.76 -47.94
N GLY A 15 6.64 39.51 -47.11
CA GLY A 15 8.04 39.39 -47.53
C GLY A 15 8.27 38.27 -48.55
N VAL A 16 7.60 37.11 -48.37
CA VAL A 16 7.65 36.03 -49.38
C VAL A 16 7.01 36.44 -50.70
N LEU A 17 5.96 37.29 -50.65
CA LEU A 17 5.27 37.77 -51.85
C LEU A 17 5.95 38.95 -52.51
N GLY A 18 6.87 39.69 -51.83
CA GLY A 18 7.49 40.92 -52.32
C GLY A 18 8.05 40.79 -53.71
N PRO A 19 8.91 39.81 -54.04
CA PRO A 19 9.46 39.60 -55.39
C PRO A 19 8.39 39.36 -56.47
N LEU A 20 7.25 38.74 -56.10
CA LEU A 20 6.17 38.42 -57.01
C LEU A 20 5.29 39.62 -57.34
N MET A 21 5.34 40.66 -56.52
CA MET A 21 4.50 41.88 -56.65
C MET A 21 5.18 42.97 -57.46
N SER A 22 6.52 42.98 -57.53
CA SER A 22 7.27 43.98 -58.25
C SER A 22 7.49 43.65 -59.73
N ALA A 23 7.21 42.41 -60.16
CA ALA A 23 7.41 42.00 -61.54
C ALA A 23 6.23 42.42 -62.43
N ARG A 24 6.48 43.06 -63.60
CA ARG A 24 5.54 43.21 -64.72
C ARG A 24 5.36 41.85 -65.37
N LEU A 25 4.25 41.16 -65.09
CA LEU A 25 4.03 39.78 -65.47
C LEU A 25 3.10 39.67 -66.68
N GLU A 26 3.58 38.96 -67.72
CA GLU A 26 2.77 38.49 -68.83
C GLU A 26 1.91 37.29 -68.48
N HIS A 27 0.93 36.97 -69.37
CA HIS A 27 0.04 35.84 -69.11
C HIS A 27 0.82 34.52 -69.22
N GLY A 28 0.96 33.77 -68.14
CA GLY A 28 1.71 32.48 -68.06
C GLY A 28 2.94 32.53 -67.13
N ASP A 29 3.57 33.68 -66.92
CA ASP A 29 4.79 33.80 -66.12
C ASP A 29 4.53 33.61 -64.60
N ARG A 30 3.30 33.88 -64.15
CA ARG A 30 2.93 33.77 -62.73
C ARG A 30 3.15 32.38 -62.14
N LYS A 31 2.81 31.35 -62.93
CA LYS A 31 2.95 29.94 -62.44
C LYS A 31 4.45 29.59 -62.23
N LYS A 32 5.33 29.99 -63.17
CA LYS A 32 6.78 29.78 -63.01
C LYS A 32 7.33 30.49 -61.77
N LEU A 33 6.91 31.71 -61.52
CA LEU A 33 7.36 32.51 -60.39
C LEU A 33 6.87 31.91 -59.05
N PHE A 34 5.65 31.36 -58.96
CA PHE A 34 5.21 30.64 -57.79
C PHE A 34 5.99 29.34 -57.58
N GLU A 35 6.37 28.63 -58.62
CA GLU A 35 7.22 27.44 -58.58
C GLU A 35 8.64 27.78 -58.12
N GLU A 36 9.23 28.86 -58.64
CA GLU A 36 10.55 29.36 -58.23
C GLU A 36 10.59 29.82 -56.79
N ALA A 37 9.55 30.52 -56.32
CA ALA A 37 9.40 30.90 -54.92
C ALA A 37 9.22 29.68 -54.01
N ALA A 38 8.52 28.65 -54.45
CA ALA A 38 8.32 27.39 -53.73
C ALA A 38 9.58 26.52 -53.68
N ALA A 39 10.49 26.67 -54.68
CA ALA A 39 11.76 25.95 -54.70
C ALA A 39 12.71 26.43 -53.58
N ARG A 40 12.55 27.67 -53.12
CA ARG A 40 13.37 28.26 -52.06
C ARG A 40 12.90 27.81 -50.68
N THR A 41 13.85 27.71 -49.75
CA THR A 41 13.54 27.57 -48.31
C THR A 41 13.33 28.94 -47.69
N HIS A 42 12.28 29.05 -46.88
CA HIS A 42 11.92 30.31 -46.23
C HIS A 42 12.11 30.18 -44.73
N GLU A 43 12.80 31.13 -44.10
CA GLU A 43 12.91 31.23 -42.66
C GLU A 43 11.64 31.78 -42.07
N LEU A 44 11.01 31.05 -41.16
CA LEU A 44 9.80 31.51 -40.44
C LEU A 44 10.18 32.51 -39.34
N PRO A 45 9.21 33.30 -38.84
CA PRO A 45 9.44 34.23 -37.74
C PRO A 45 9.87 33.60 -36.42
N ASP A 46 9.82 32.28 -36.31
CA ASP A 46 10.27 31.48 -35.15
C ASP A 46 11.68 30.86 -35.38
N GLY A 47 12.41 31.22 -36.46
CA GLY A 47 13.74 30.73 -36.79
C GLY A 47 13.77 29.36 -37.48
N ARG A 48 12.64 28.75 -37.75
CA ARG A 48 12.57 27.45 -38.45
C ARG A 48 12.58 27.67 -39.98
N TRP A 49 13.23 26.79 -40.69
CA TRP A 49 13.27 26.78 -42.16
C TRP A 49 12.16 25.86 -42.71
N ARG A 50 11.42 26.34 -43.70
CA ARG A 50 10.34 25.60 -44.32
C ARG A 50 10.27 25.82 -45.83
N LYS A 51 10.04 24.75 -46.61
CA LYS A 51 9.62 24.85 -48.00
C LYS A 51 8.11 25.07 -48.05
N LEU A 52 7.69 26.01 -48.89
CA LEU A 52 6.28 26.31 -49.14
C LEU A 52 5.85 25.63 -50.44
N SER A 53 4.57 25.22 -50.51
CA SER A 53 4.03 24.76 -51.81
C SER A 53 3.71 25.98 -52.70
N SER A 54 3.81 25.84 -54.01
CA SER A 54 3.46 26.87 -54.98
C SER A 54 2.02 27.33 -54.78
N ARG A 55 1.10 26.38 -54.48
CA ARG A 55 -0.30 26.67 -54.17
C ARG A 55 -0.49 27.56 -52.92
N THR A 56 0.32 27.36 -51.89
CA THR A 56 0.22 28.20 -50.66
C THR A 56 0.67 29.63 -50.97
N ILE A 57 1.69 29.80 -51.81
CA ILE A 57 2.16 31.14 -52.23
C ILE A 57 1.12 31.82 -53.12
N GLU A 58 0.56 31.06 -54.06
CA GLU A 58 -0.54 31.51 -54.93
C GLU A 58 -1.75 31.93 -54.14
N ASP A 59 -2.21 31.14 -53.16
CA ASP A 59 -3.34 31.46 -52.28
C ASP A 59 -3.08 32.77 -51.51
N TRP A 60 -1.88 32.99 -51.01
CA TRP A 60 -1.50 34.25 -50.33
C TRP A 60 -1.48 35.41 -51.26
N TYR A 61 -0.99 35.23 -52.50
CA TYR A 61 -0.95 36.27 -53.51
C TYR A 61 -2.33 36.77 -53.88
N TYR A 62 -3.26 35.86 -54.17
CA TYR A 62 -4.65 36.26 -54.48
C TYR A 62 -5.40 36.80 -53.27
N THR A 63 -5.12 36.26 -52.07
CA THR A 63 -5.69 36.79 -50.84
C THR A 63 -5.23 38.22 -50.57
N TYR A 64 -3.96 38.53 -50.82
CA TYR A 64 -3.42 39.86 -50.70
C TYR A 64 -4.03 40.79 -51.77
N ARG A 65 -4.14 40.34 -53.03
CA ARG A 65 -4.76 41.10 -54.10
C ARG A 65 -6.20 41.50 -53.83
N LYS A 66 -6.97 40.64 -53.15
CA LYS A 66 -8.39 40.90 -52.77
C LYS A 66 -8.54 41.81 -51.57
N GLY A 67 -7.75 41.66 -50.55
CA GLY A 67 -8.00 42.29 -49.24
C GLY A 67 -6.81 43.01 -48.62
N GLY A 68 -5.73 43.20 -49.39
CA GLY A 68 -4.50 43.89 -48.94
C GLY A 68 -3.79 43.18 -47.78
N PHE A 69 -2.96 43.94 -47.10
CA PHE A 69 -2.14 43.39 -45.98
C PHE A 69 -2.99 42.72 -44.85
N LYS A 70 -4.16 43.28 -44.55
CA LYS A 70 -5.02 42.73 -43.50
C LYS A 70 -5.48 41.32 -43.82
N ALA A 71 -5.63 40.96 -45.07
CA ALA A 71 -6.07 39.62 -45.47
C ALA A 71 -4.98 38.55 -45.29
N LEU A 72 -3.71 38.93 -45.15
CA LEU A 72 -2.58 38.00 -44.84
C LEU A 72 -2.53 37.57 -43.35
N PHE A 73 -3.29 38.21 -42.49
CA PHE A 73 -3.34 37.81 -41.11
C PHE A 73 -3.91 36.39 -40.98
N PRO A 74 -3.33 35.56 -40.10
CA PRO A 74 -3.86 34.20 -39.86
C PRO A 74 -5.27 34.31 -39.27
N GLN A 75 -6.23 33.78 -39.98
CA GLN A 75 -7.61 33.74 -39.50
C GLN A 75 -7.71 32.67 -38.39
N THR A 76 -8.37 33.05 -37.31
CA THR A 76 -8.73 32.11 -36.25
C THR A 76 -9.85 31.21 -36.78
N ARG A 77 -9.65 29.88 -36.72
CA ARG A 77 -10.71 28.96 -37.12
C ARG A 77 -11.98 29.24 -36.32
N SER A 78 -13.13 29.27 -36.99
CA SER A 78 -14.43 29.47 -36.38
C SER A 78 -14.84 28.36 -35.43
N ASP A 79 -14.27 27.16 -35.61
CA ASP A 79 -14.47 25.99 -34.76
C ASP A 79 -13.49 25.90 -33.55
N ARG A 80 -12.74 27.00 -33.28
CA ARG A 80 -11.86 27.05 -32.12
C ARG A 80 -12.68 27.03 -30.84
N ASN A 81 -12.40 26.06 -29.95
CA ASN A 81 -13.11 25.74 -28.72
C ASN A 81 -14.42 24.98 -28.89
N THR A 82 -14.85 24.63 -30.12
CA THR A 82 -15.91 23.65 -30.34
C THR A 82 -15.29 22.27 -30.56
N THR A 83 -15.81 21.27 -29.88
CA THR A 83 -15.42 19.88 -30.12
C THR A 83 -16.56 19.18 -30.83
N ARG A 84 -16.35 18.81 -32.10
CA ARG A 84 -17.35 18.06 -32.90
C ARG A 84 -17.76 16.73 -32.25
N SER A 85 -16.92 16.20 -31.38
CA SER A 85 -17.13 14.89 -30.68
C SER A 85 -17.95 15.00 -29.40
N ILE A 86 -18.31 16.21 -28.94
CA ILE A 86 -19.09 16.40 -27.71
C ILE A 86 -20.41 17.07 -28.04
N ARG A 87 -21.50 16.34 -27.89
CA ARG A 87 -22.86 16.88 -28.09
C ARG A 87 -23.16 17.95 -27.04
N PRO A 88 -23.98 19.00 -27.37
CA PRO A 88 -24.26 20.10 -26.43
C PRO A 88 -24.76 19.62 -25.07
N GLU A 89 -25.66 18.66 -25.04
CA GLU A 89 -26.21 18.06 -23.81
C GLU A 89 -25.13 17.41 -22.94
N LEU A 90 -24.16 16.71 -23.59
CA LEU A 90 -23.03 16.10 -22.90
C LEU A 90 -22.02 17.16 -22.42
N ALA A 91 -21.89 18.26 -23.14
CA ALA A 91 -21.01 19.35 -22.78
C ALA A 91 -21.41 19.99 -21.45
N GLU A 92 -22.70 20.26 -21.27
CA GLU A 92 -23.26 20.79 -20.03
C GLU A 92 -23.10 19.80 -18.87
N LEU A 93 -23.39 18.53 -19.12
CA LEU A 93 -23.28 17.47 -18.14
C LEU A 93 -21.82 17.26 -17.66
N LEU A 94 -20.85 17.35 -18.57
CA LEU A 94 -19.42 17.28 -18.25
C LEU A 94 -18.99 18.46 -17.37
N ILE A 95 -19.46 19.66 -17.66
CA ILE A 95 -19.19 20.86 -16.85
C ILE A 95 -19.83 20.73 -15.47
N ALA A 96 -21.10 20.32 -15.40
CA ALA A 96 -21.83 20.11 -14.15
C ALA A 96 -21.15 19.06 -13.28
N ALA A 97 -20.83 17.89 -13.85
CA ALA A 97 -20.15 16.82 -13.13
C ALA A 97 -18.75 17.22 -12.61
N LYS A 98 -18.05 18.12 -13.32
CA LYS A 98 -16.75 18.63 -12.88
C LYS A 98 -16.87 19.73 -11.84
N ARG A 99 -17.91 20.58 -11.90
CA ARG A 99 -18.18 21.60 -10.89
C ARG A 99 -18.68 21.02 -9.58
N GLU A 100 -19.52 19.98 -9.65
CA GLU A 100 -20.03 19.27 -8.49
C GLU A 100 -18.89 18.70 -7.63
N LYS A 101 -17.92 18.06 -8.27
CA LYS A 101 -16.71 17.53 -7.60
C LYS A 101 -15.46 17.91 -8.39
N PRO A 102 -14.82 19.06 -8.07
CA PRO A 102 -13.69 19.61 -8.85
C PRO A 102 -12.47 18.67 -8.96
N ARG A 103 -12.28 17.77 -8.00
CA ARG A 103 -11.20 16.77 -8.01
C ARG A 103 -11.52 15.53 -8.81
N ARG A 104 -12.80 15.29 -9.19
CA ARG A 104 -13.22 14.12 -9.97
C ARG A 104 -12.42 14.01 -11.27
N SER A 105 -11.81 12.84 -11.52
CA SER A 105 -10.99 12.62 -12.71
C SER A 105 -11.86 12.54 -13.97
N ILE A 106 -11.31 12.98 -15.11
CA ILE A 106 -12.03 12.92 -16.40
C ILE A 106 -12.37 11.48 -16.76
N ARG A 107 -11.48 10.54 -16.49
CA ARG A 107 -11.69 9.10 -16.72
C ARG A 107 -12.92 8.60 -15.95
N ARG A 108 -13.09 9.04 -14.69
CA ARG A 108 -14.24 8.67 -13.88
C ARG A 108 -15.55 9.29 -14.40
N ILE A 109 -15.50 10.52 -14.87
CA ILE A 109 -16.68 11.16 -15.48
C ILE A 109 -17.12 10.38 -16.72
N ILE A 110 -16.18 10.03 -17.61
CA ILE A 110 -16.48 9.24 -18.83
C ILE A 110 -17.09 7.89 -18.45
N ARG A 111 -16.49 7.13 -17.54
CA ARG A 111 -17.02 5.84 -17.08
C ARG A 111 -18.42 5.97 -16.45
N ALA A 112 -18.66 7.02 -15.67
CA ALA A 112 -19.98 7.24 -15.10
C ALA A 112 -21.04 7.49 -16.18
N LEU A 113 -20.71 8.23 -17.26
CA LEU A 113 -21.59 8.46 -18.39
C LEU A 113 -21.83 7.18 -19.20
N GLU A 114 -20.83 6.34 -19.38
CA GLU A 114 -20.94 5.02 -20.03
C GLU A 114 -21.85 4.08 -19.22
N ARG A 115 -21.67 4.00 -17.90
CA ARG A 115 -22.53 3.22 -16.99
C ARG A 115 -23.97 3.71 -16.97
N ALA A 116 -24.15 5.03 -17.00
CA ALA A 116 -25.48 5.64 -17.10
C ALA A 116 -26.10 5.52 -18.51
N ARG A 117 -25.43 4.81 -19.45
CA ARG A 117 -25.86 4.64 -20.87
C ARG A 117 -26.13 5.93 -21.61
N LYS A 118 -25.50 7.03 -21.17
CA LYS A 118 -25.62 8.35 -21.84
C LYS A 118 -24.67 8.48 -23.02
N ILE A 119 -23.61 7.69 -23.04
CA ILE A 119 -22.64 7.55 -24.14
C ILE A 119 -22.30 6.07 -24.36
N LYS A 120 -21.85 5.75 -25.56
CA LYS A 120 -21.31 4.41 -25.87
C LYS A 120 -19.87 4.30 -25.37
N PRO A 121 -19.40 3.10 -24.97
CA PRO A 121 -17.99 2.89 -24.63
C PRO A 121 -17.06 3.40 -25.74
N GLY A 122 -16.09 4.22 -25.37
CA GLY A 122 -15.13 4.80 -26.30
C GLY A 122 -15.61 6.00 -27.13
N GLU A 123 -16.87 6.45 -27.00
CA GLU A 123 -17.41 7.62 -27.72
C GLU A 123 -16.68 8.93 -27.37
N LEU A 124 -16.27 9.10 -26.12
CA LEU A 124 -15.55 10.27 -25.66
C LEU A 124 -14.08 9.96 -25.34
N SER A 125 -13.17 10.63 -26.05
CA SER A 125 -11.76 10.54 -25.69
C SER A 125 -11.44 11.45 -24.48
N ARG A 126 -10.56 10.97 -23.59
CA ARG A 126 -10.04 11.77 -22.47
C ARG A 126 -9.44 13.11 -22.91
N SER A 127 -8.74 13.11 -24.06
CA SER A 127 -8.10 14.31 -24.61
C SER A 127 -9.12 15.35 -25.07
N SER A 128 -10.22 14.92 -25.69
CA SER A 128 -11.30 15.81 -26.12
C SER A 128 -12.01 16.45 -24.93
N VAL A 129 -12.37 15.64 -23.93
CA VAL A 129 -13.00 16.14 -22.69
C VAL A 129 -12.06 17.08 -21.94
N HIS A 130 -10.76 16.76 -21.84
CA HIS A 130 -9.78 17.64 -21.20
C HIS A 130 -9.68 19.01 -21.89
N ARG A 131 -9.58 19.01 -23.22
CA ARG A 131 -9.53 20.25 -24.01
C ARG A 131 -10.79 21.09 -23.81
N TRP A 132 -11.95 20.43 -23.81
CA TRP A 132 -13.23 21.08 -23.58
C TRP A 132 -13.32 21.72 -22.18
N LEU A 133 -13.02 20.96 -21.12
CA LEU A 133 -13.03 21.48 -19.75
C LEU A 133 -11.99 22.58 -19.53
N LYS A 134 -10.83 22.50 -20.20
CA LYS A 134 -9.81 23.57 -20.16
C LYS A 134 -10.29 24.84 -20.86
N ALA A 135 -10.93 24.71 -22.03
CA ALA A 135 -11.48 25.85 -22.78
C ALA A 135 -12.58 26.58 -21.99
N ASN A 136 -13.37 25.85 -21.19
CA ASN A 136 -14.41 26.42 -20.33
C ASN A 136 -13.92 26.78 -18.92
N SER A 137 -12.60 26.86 -18.68
CA SER A 137 -11.97 27.26 -17.40
C SER A 137 -12.38 26.40 -16.19
N VAL A 138 -12.86 25.18 -16.42
CA VAL A 138 -13.30 24.25 -15.36
C VAL A 138 -12.17 23.28 -14.95
N SER A 139 -11.10 23.18 -15.74
CA SER A 139 -9.95 22.29 -15.47
C SER A 139 -8.79 23.06 -14.83
N LYS A 140 -8.83 23.31 -13.53
CA LYS A 140 -7.66 23.79 -12.79
C LYS A 140 -6.82 22.59 -12.34
N ARG A 141 -5.69 22.33 -12.98
CA ARG A 141 -4.60 21.56 -12.38
C ARG A 141 -3.58 22.54 -11.82
N PRO A 142 -3.16 22.40 -10.56
CA PRO A 142 -1.97 23.10 -10.10
C PRO A 142 -0.77 22.61 -10.95
N THR A 143 -0.06 23.54 -11.56
CA THR A 143 1.21 23.28 -12.23
C THR A 143 2.21 22.79 -11.20
N ARG A 144 2.64 21.54 -11.31
CA ARG A 144 3.80 21.06 -10.57
C ARG A 144 5.04 21.68 -11.19
N GLY A 145 5.89 22.28 -10.37
CA GLY A 145 7.24 22.67 -10.75
C GLY A 145 8.07 21.47 -11.26
N PRO A 146 9.23 21.70 -11.90
CA PRO A 146 10.08 20.63 -12.41
C PRO A 146 10.45 19.71 -11.24
N GLY A 147 9.99 18.47 -11.30
CA GLY A 147 10.30 17.44 -10.32
C GLY A 147 11.71 16.89 -10.51
N ALA A 148 12.42 16.57 -9.44
CA ALA A 148 13.66 15.83 -9.49
C ALA A 148 13.51 14.56 -10.33
N GLU A 149 14.57 14.19 -11.03
CA GLU A 149 14.65 12.95 -11.82
C GLU A 149 14.34 11.76 -10.94
N ARG A 150 13.32 10.99 -11.30
CA ARG A 150 12.86 9.84 -10.51
C ARG A 150 13.18 8.58 -11.26
N ARG A 151 13.97 7.71 -10.67
CA ARG A 151 14.16 6.35 -11.17
C ARG A 151 12.87 5.54 -11.04
N SER A 152 12.61 4.67 -12.00
CA SER A 152 11.46 3.76 -11.93
C SER A 152 11.85 2.54 -11.10
N PHE A 153 11.16 2.33 -9.98
CA PHE A 153 11.33 1.12 -9.17
C PHE A 153 10.44 0.03 -9.77
N ILE A 154 11.06 -0.88 -10.51
CA ILE A 154 10.37 -1.98 -11.20
C ILE A 154 10.92 -3.28 -10.64
N HIS A 155 10.04 -4.11 -10.09
CA HIS A 155 10.31 -5.53 -9.84
C HIS A 155 9.90 -6.32 -11.07
N GLU A 156 10.61 -7.39 -11.33
CA GLU A 156 10.46 -8.18 -12.55
C GLU A 156 9.20 -9.06 -12.46
N HIS A 157 9.01 -9.74 -11.34
CA HIS A 157 7.94 -10.70 -11.16
C HIS A 157 6.97 -10.36 -10.03
N ALA A 158 5.75 -10.88 -10.16
CA ALA A 158 4.76 -10.83 -9.09
C ALA A 158 5.31 -11.48 -7.81
N SER A 159 4.92 -10.92 -6.68
CA SER A 159 5.36 -11.37 -5.35
C SER A 159 6.87 -11.27 -5.04
N ASP A 160 7.66 -10.63 -5.89
CA ASP A 160 9.04 -10.27 -5.55
C ASP A 160 9.07 -9.29 -4.39
N LEU A 161 8.22 -8.28 -4.43
CA LEU A 161 8.09 -7.28 -3.37
C LEU A 161 6.66 -6.81 -3.20
N TRP A 162 6.13 -6.98 -2.00
CA TRP A 162 4.93 -6.28 -1.57
C TRP A 162 5.30 -5.09 -0.69
N VAL A 163 4.58 -4.00 -0.84
CA VAL A 163 4.69 -2.80 0.00
C VAL A 163 3.43 -2.65 0.82
N GLY A 164 3.59 -2.52 2.15
CA GLY A 164 2.50 -2.25 3.08
C GLY A 164 2.54 -0.83 3.61
N ASP A 165 1.37 -0.21 3.74
CA ASP A 165 1.24 1.11 4.35
C ASP A 165 -0.21 1.35 4.84
N ALA A 166 -0.36 2.29 5.75
CA ALA A 166 -1.63 2.74 6.28
C ALA A 166 -2.01 4.12 5.73
N LEU A 167 -3.28 4.28 5.37
CA LEU A 167 -3.85 5.56 4.97
C LEU A 167 -4.93 6.00 5.95
N HIS A 168 -4.84 7.21 6.46
CA HIS A 168 -5.93 7.82 7.23
C HIS A 168 -7.19 7.96 6.37
N GLY A 169 -8.24 7.21 6.75
CA GLY A 169 -9.53 7.15 6.08
C GLY A 169 -10.54 8.20 6.60
N PRO A 170 -11.79 8.11 6.13
CA PRO A 170 -12.88 8.95 6.61
C PRO A 170 -13.33 8.57 8.04
N LEU A 171 -14.16 9.42 8.64
CA LEU A 171 -14.90 9.06 9.84
C LEU A 171 -15.94 7.99 9.48
N VAL A 172 -16.11 7.01 10.37
CA VAL A 172 -17.04 5.90 10.21
C VAL A 172 -17.84 5.67 11.47
N ILE A 173 -19.00 5.04 11.30
CA ILE A 173 -19.80 4.53 12.41
C ILE A 173 -19.31 3.12 12.73
N THR A 174 -18.95 2.90 13.99
CA THR A 174 -18.50 1.61 14.51
C THR A 174 -19.69 0.72 14.88
N PRO A 175 -19.51 -0.60 15.11
CA PRO A 175 -20.60 -1.50 15.53
C PRO A 175 -21.27 -1.08 16.83
N ASP A 176 -20.57 -0.38 17.72
CA ASP A 176 -21.09 0.19 18.97
C ASP A 176 -21.70 1.61 18.75
N ASN A 177 -22.01 1.96 17.52
CA ASN A 177 -22.64 3.20 17.09
C ASN A 177 -21.88 4.48 17.47
N GLN A 178 -20.55 4.40 17.59
CA GLN A 178 -19.69 5.56 17.82
C GLN A 178 -19.09 6.05 16.51
N ILE A 179 -18.79 7.34 16.42
CA ILE A 179 -18.06 7.91 15.27
C ILE A 179 -16.57 7.88 15.57
N ARG A 180 -15.81 7.14 14.77
CA ARG A 180 -14.35 7.03 14.90
C ARG A 180 -13.66 7.23 13.56
N LYS A 181 -12.38 7.56 13.61
CA LYS A 181 -11.50 7.62 12.44
C LYS A 181 -11.19 6.21 11.96
N SER A 182 -11.23 5.99 10.65
CA SER A 182 -10.80 4.74 10.04
C SER A 182 -9.41 4.85 9.44
N TYR A 183 -8.79 3.70 9.23
CA TYR A 183 -7.47 3.55 8.62
C TYR A 183 -7.54 2.49 7.53
N MET A 184 -7.18 2.85 6.30
CA MET A 184 -7.07 1.88 5.21
C MET A 184 -5.69 1.23 5.26
N LEU A 185 -5.67 -0.07 5.53
CA LEU A 185 -4.46 -0.89 5.53
C LEU A 185 -4.37 -1.62 4.19
N SER A 186 -3.27 -1.45 3.49
CA SER A 186 -3.13 -1.97 2.13
C SER A 186 -1.79 -2.62 1.91
N GLN A 187 -1.77 -3.69 1.12
CA GLN A 187 -0.59 -4.29 0.53
C GLN A 187 -0.67 -4.12 -0.99
N ILE A 188 0.40 -3.72 -1.64
CA ILE A 188 0.51 -3.61 -3.10
C ILE A 188 1.71 -4.37 -3.62
N ASP A 189 1.49 -5.15 -4.66
CA ASP A 189 2.57 -5.79 -5.41
C ASP A 189 3.29 -4.77 -6.30
N CYS A 190 4.62 -4.71 -6.20
CA CYS A 190 5.42 -3.72 -6.92
C CYS A 190 5.56 -3.99 -8.41
N ALA A 191 5.48 -5.23 -8.88
CA ALA A 191 5.56 -5.57 -10.29
C ALA A 191 4.25 -5.28 -11.02
N THR A 192 3.18 -5.89 -10.55
CA THR A 192 1.89 -5.92 -11.24
C THR A 192 0.94 -4.79 -10.85
N ARG A 193 1.21 -4.13 -9.71
CA ARG A 193 0.31 -3.13 -9.08
C ARG A 193 -0.98 -3.76 -8.55
N TYR A 194 -1.03 -5.07 -8.44
CA TYR A 194 -2.12 -5.78 -7.81
C TYR A 194 -2.19 -5.47 -6.32
N ILE A 195 -3.39 -5.45 -5.75
CA ILE A 195 -3.62 -5.26 -4.32
C ILE A 195 -4.02 -6.62 -3.73
N PRO A 196 -3.10 -7.37 -3.10
CA PRO A 196 -3.41 -8.66 -2.51
C PRO A 196 -4.48 -8.55 -1.43
N HIS A 197 -4.39 -7.51 -0.58
CA HIS A 197 -5.43 -7.19 0.37
C HIS A 197 -5.43 -5.71 0.72
N SER A 198 -6.62 -5.18 0.97
CA SER A 198 -6.83 -3.84 1.50
C SER A 198 -8.18 -3.78 2.20
N TYR A 199 -8.24 -3.13 3.35
CA TYR A 199 -9.45 -2.96 4.12
C TYR A 199 -9.35 -1.78 5.09
N PHE A 200 -10.49 -1.34 5.61
CA PHE A 200 -10.59 -0.31 6.65
C PHE A 200 -10.72 -0.93 8.03
N ALA A 201 -9.85 -0.51 8.94
CA ALA A 201 -9.86 -0.85 10.35
C ALA A 201 -10.05 0.40 11.21
N LEU A 202 -10.28 0.21 12.51
CA LEU A 202 -10.41 1.31 13.49
C LEU A 202 -9.07 1.70 14.12
N SER A 203 -8.01 1.01 13.77
CA SER A 203 -6.65 1.24 14.26
C SER A 203 -5.63 0.95 13.17
N GLU A 204 -4.50 1.63 13.20
CA GLU A 204 -3.31 1.33 12.36
C GLU A 204 -2.25 0.53 13.13
N GLY A 205 -2.60 0.01 14.32
CA GLY A 205 -1.70 -0.76 15.17
C GLY A 205 -1.19 -2.04 14.51
N SER A 206 -0.11 -2.61 15.08
CA SER A 206 0.56 -3.82 14.56
C SER A 206 -0.41 -4.97 14.33
N PHE A 207 -1.35 -5.11 15.23
CA PHE A 207 -2.36 -6.15 15.21
C PHE A 207 -3.26 -6.10 13.95
N GLU A 208 -3.79 -4.94 13.58
CA GLU A 208 -4.60 -4.78 12.37
C GLU A 208 -3.73 -4.95 11.11
N GLN A 209 -2.48 -4.47 11.14
CA GLN A 209 -1.53 -4.68 10.04
C GLN A 209 -1.24 -6.17 9.81
N GLU A 210 -1.00 -6.92 10.89
CA GLU A 210 -0.77 -8.37 10.85
C GLU A 210 -2.01 -9.10 10.35
N HIS A 211 -3.21 -8.72 10.80
CA HIS A 211 -4.46 -9.29 10.32
C HIS A 211 -4.64 -9.10 8.81
N GLY A 212 -4.43 -7.88 8.31
CA GLY A 212 -4.48 -7.60 6.88
C GLY A 212 -3.45 -8.40 6.08
N LEU A 213 -2.24 -8.53 6.61
CA LEU A 213 -1.18 -9.32 5.99
C LEU A 213 -1.52 -10.82 5.96
N LYS A 214 -2.09 -11.35 7.06
CA LYS A 214 -2.59 -12.74 7.11
C LYS A 214 -3.61 -13.01 6.02
N GLN A 215 -4.58 -12.10 5.85
CA GLN A 215 -5.59 -12.20 4.79
C GLN A 215 -4.95 -12.16 3.38
N ALA A 216 -3.94 -11.33 3.17
CA ALA A 216 -3.19 -11.29 1.92
C ALA A 216 -2.48 -12.62 1.65
N PHE A 217 -1.81 -13.18 2.65
CA PHE A 217 -1.09 -14.46 2.55
C PHE A 217 -2.04 -15.63 2.28
N CYS A 218 -3.17 -15.71 2.98
CA CYS A 218 -4.20 -16.73 2.76
C CYS A 218 -4.71 -16.75 1.31
N LYS A 219 -4.91 -15.57 0.71
CA LYS A 219 -5.51 -15.44 -0.62
C LYS A 219 -4.52 -15.60 -1.77
N HIS A 220 -3.29 -15.17 -1.57
CA HIS A 220 -2.34 -14.94 -2.67
C HIS A 220 -0.95 -15.56 -2.44
N GLY A 221 -0.74 -16.29 -1.35
CA GLY A 221 0.57 -16.85 -1.00
C GLY A 221 1.52 -15.81 -0.42
N LEU A 222 2.80 -16.12 -0.42
CA LEU A 222 3.84 -15.37 0.28
C LEU A 222 4.69 -14.55 -0.71
N PRO A 223 4.95 -13.26 -0.45
CA PRO A 223 5.95 -12.52 -1.21
C PRO A 223 7.37 -12.96 -0.83
N ARG A 224 8.35 -12.70 -1.68
CA ARG A 224 9.78 -12.91 -1.35
C ARG A 224 10.25 -11.87 -0.34
N ALA A 225 9.76 -10.64 -0.48
CA ALA A 225 10.03 -9.54 0.45
C ALA A 225 8.78 -8.72 0.75
N TYR A 226 8.70 -8.21 1.97
CA TYR A 226 7.66 -7.29 2.41
C TYR A 226 8.31 -6.00 2.91
N TYR A 227 7.97 -4.88 2.29
CA TYR A 227 8.54 -3.57 2.55
C TYR A 227 7.55 -2.69 3.30
N VAL A 228 7.97 -2.14 4.42
CA VAL A 228 7.15 -1.31 5.30
C VAL A 228 7.94 -0.12 5.80
N ASP A 229 7.24 0.89 6.30
CA ASP A 229 7.92 2.02 6.92
C ASP A 229 8.43 1.69 8.34
N LEU A 230 9.10 2.68 8.96
CA LEU A 230 9.61 2.56 10.34
C LEU A 230 8.52 2.89 11.40
N GLY A 231 7.26 2.90 11.04
CA GLY A 231 6.16 3.07 12.00
C GLY A 231 6.19 2.00 13.10
N SER A 232 5.75 2.35 14.30
CA SER A 232 5.78 1.47 15.48
C SER A 232 5.09 0.11 15.24
N ALA A 233 4.03 0.11 14.44
CA ALA A 233 3.29 -1.10 14.06
C ALA A 233 4.13 -2.08 13.23
N TYR A 234 5.03 -1.58 12.39
CA TYR A 234 5.88 -2.39 11.51
C TYR A 234 7.22 -2.79 12.12
N ILE A 235 7.63 -2.13 13.20
CA ILE A 235 8.83 -2.50 13.98
C ILE A 235 8.51 -3.61 14.99
N ALA A 236 7.23 -3.93 15.19
CA ALA A 236 6.78 -4.91 16.16
C ALA A 236 7.55 -6.23 16.02
N LYS A 237 7.97 -6.78 17.16
CA LYS A 237 8.68 -8.05 17.22
C LYS A 237 7.87 -9.20 16.60
N SER A 238 6.54 -9.15 16.72
CA SER A 238 5.61 -10.12 16.14
C SER A 238 5.73 -10.19 14.63
N LEU A 239 5.66 -9.06 13.92
CA LEU A 239 5.78 -9.02 12.45
C LEU A 239 7.13 -9.59 11.96
N LYS A 240 8.23 -9.28 12.66
CA LYS A 240 9.56 -9.84 12.34
C LYS A 240 9.59 -11.37 12.46
N LEU A 241 8.97 -11.90 13.52
CA LEU A 241 8.89 -13.34 13.77
C LEU A 241 8.01 -14.03 12.72
N ILE A 242 6.84 -13.46 12.41
CA ILE A 242 5.92 -13.96 11.37
C ILE A 242 6.65 -14.05 10.02
N CYS A 243 7.29 -12.97 9.60
CA CYS A 243 8.02 -12.94 8.33
C CYS A 243 9.17 -13.94 8.30
N ALA A 244 9.96 -14.02 9.38
CA ALA A 244 11.08 -14.98 9.48
C ALA A 244 10.60 -16.43 9.42
N GLU A 245 9.53 -16.76 10.15
CA GLU A 245 8.96 -18.11 10.17
C GLU A 245 8.42 -18.55 8.81
N LEU A 246 7.82 -17.62 8.06
CA LEU A 246 7.27 -17.88 6.74
C LEU A 246 8.29 -17.69 5.60
N GLY A 247 9.54 -17.35 5.92
CA GLY A 247 10.60 -17.13 4.93
C GLY A 247 10.35 -15.92 4.04
N VAL A 248 9.70 -14.88 4.58
CA VAL A 248 9.49 -13.57 3.94
C VAL A 248 10.55 -12.60 4.45
N ARG A 249 11.29 -11.98 3.54
CA ARG A 249 12.29 -10.97 3.92
C ARG A 249 11.62 -9.65 4.26
N LEU A 250 11.59 -9.28 5.55
CA LEU A 250 11.07 -7.99 5.99
C LEU A 250 12.09 -6.89 5.73
N LEU A 251 11.68 -5.86 4.99
CA LEU A 251 12.48 -4.69 4.66
C LEU A 251 11.83 -3.43 5.26
N HIS A 252 12.66 -2.57 5.84
CA HIS A 252 12.20 -1.28 6.37
C HIS A 252 12.75 -0.13 5.54
N THR A 253 11.99 0.97 5.47
CA THR A 253 12.44 2.20 4.80
C THR A 253 13.78 2.67 5.40
N GLY A 254 14.85 2.63 4.62
CA GLY A 254 16.05 3.40 4.90
C GLY A 254 15.79 4.89 4.61
N VAL A 255 16.64 5.76 5.16
CA VAL A 255 16.51 7.23 5.05
C VAL A 255 16.49 7.75 3.58
N ARG A 256 16.68 6.90 2.56
CA ARG A 256 16.77 7.25 1.13
C ARG A 256 15.92 6.43 0.16
N ASP A 257 15.11 5.45 0.62
CA ASP A 257 14.32 4.59 -0.25
C ASP A 257 12.89 5.12 -0.48
N CYS A 258 12.79 6.31 -1.06
CA CYS A 258 11.47 6.91 -1.38
C CYS A 258 10.75 6.24 -2.55
N GLU A 259 11.41 5.36 -3.32
CA GLU A 259 10.87 4.88 -4.59
C GLU A 259 9.81 3.78 -4.43
N ALA A 260 10.05 2.79 -3.56
CA ALA A 260 9.08 1.75 -3.26
C ALA A 260 7.82 2.35 -2.58
N LYS A 261 8.02 3.31 -1.68
CA LYS A 261 6.92 4.04 -1.03
C LYS A 261 6.08 4.84 -2.03
N GLY A 262 6.70 5.36 -3.10
CA GLY A 262 5.99 6.06 -4.17
C GLY A 262 4.92 5.23 -4.88
N VAL A 263 5.03 3.90 -4.89
CA VAL A 263 4.03 2.99 -5.48
C VAL A 263 2.75 2.99 -4.64
N ILE A 264 2.87 2.77 -3.32
CA ILE A 264 1.71 2.73 -2.43
C ILE A 264 1.11 4.13 -2.21
N GLU A 265 1.93 5.19 -2.18
CA GLU A 265 1.44 6.57 -2.12
C GLU A 265 0.57 6.92 -3.34
N ARG A 266 0.94 6.44 -4.54
CA ARG A 266 0.14 6.61 -5.74
C ARG A 266 -1.18 5.83 -5.66
N TRP A 267 -1.15 4.62 -5.12
CA TRP A 267 -2.33 3.84 -4.79
C TRP A 267 -3.27 4.60 -3.86
N HIS A 268 -2.78 5.10 -2.74
CA HIS A 268 -3.53 5.89 -1.78
C HIS A 268 -4.15 7.13 -2.41
N ARG A 269 -3.42 7.80 -3.29
CA ARG A 269 -3.95 8.95 -4.05
C ARG A 269 -5.07 8.54 -4.99
N THR A 270 -4.89 7.43 -5.70
CA THR A 270 -5.91 6.90 -6.60
C THR A 270 -7.20 6.58 -5.85
N TRP A 271 -7.07 5.93 -4.69
CA TRP A 271 -8.23 5.65 -3.84
C TRP A 271 -8.93 6.94 -3.37
N ARG A 272 -8.18 7.92 -2.89
CA ARG A 272 -8.75 9.22 -2.47
C ARG A 272 -9.52 9.91 -3.60
N GLU A 273 -8.93 9.96 -4.79
CA GLU A 273 -9.53 10.61 -5.96
C GLU A 273 -10.73 9.85 -6.52
N GLU A 274 -10.74 8.53 -6.46
CA GLU A 274 -11.76 7.71 -7.11
C GLU A 274 -12.85 7.19 -6.17
N VAL A 275 -12.56 7.02 -4.89
CA VAL A 275 -13.51 6.56 -3.87
C VAL A 275 -13.73 7.63 -2.82
N GLY A 276 -12.65 8.11 -2.17
CA GLY A 276 -12.75 9.05 -1.06
C GLY A 276 -13.52 10.33 -1.40
N ASP A 277 -13.29 10.91 -2.58
CA ASP A 277 -14.01 12.12 -3.06
C ASP A 277 -15.49 11.83 -3.43
N GLU A 278 -15.88 10.55 -3.58
CA GLU A 278 -17.26 10.14 -3.91
C GLU A 278 -18.08 9.73 -2.68
N LEU A 279 -17.42 9.49 -1.54
CA LEU A 279 -18.13 9.15 -0.30
C LEU A 279 -19.04 10.30 0.15
N PRO A 280 -20.15 10.00 0.83
CA PRO A 280 -20.98 11.02 1.47
C PRO A 280 -20.17 11.79 2.50
N LYS A 281 -20.63 12.98 2.86
CA LYS A 281 -19.99 13.80 3.90
C LYS A 281 -20.27 13.22 5.30
N ASP A 282 -21.43 12.64 5.48
CA ASP A 282 -21.83 12.03 6.73
C ASP A 282 -21.13 10.67 6.91
N PRO A 283 -20.73 10.33 8.14
CA PRO A 283 -20.11 9.04 8.43
C PRO A 283 -21.04 7.87 8.05
N ILE A 284 -20.46 6.82 7.45
CA ILE A 284 -21.15 5.57 7.12
C ILE A 284 -20.62 4.42 7.98
N PRO A 285 -21.37 3.32 8.16
CA PRO A 285 -20.87 2.14 8.86
C PRO A 285 -19.56 1.61 8.25
N ILE A 286 -18.60 1.22 9.08
CA ILE A 286 -17.31 0.69 8.61
C ILE A 286 -17.47 -0.54 7.70
N ALA A 287 -18.48 -1.37 7.94
CA ALA A 287 -18.79 -2.51 7.09
C ALA A 287 -19.23 -2.07 5.68
N GLU A 288 -20.05 -1.02 5.58
CA GLU A 288 -20.47 -0.46 4.31
C GLU A 288 -19.30 0.18 3.56
N LEU A 289 -18.41 0.90 4.27
CA LEU A 289 -17.18 1.46 3.68
C LEU A 289 -16.31 0.35 3.07
N ASN A 290 -16.11 -0.76 3.80
CA ASN A 290 -15.37 -1.91 3.33
C ASN A 290 -16.03 -2.56 2.10
N ALA A 291 -17.34 -2.73 2.10
CA ALA A 291 -18.08 -3.28 0.97
C ALA A 291 -17.93 -2.41 -0.30
N LYS A 292 -18.07 -1.10 -0.17
CA LYS A 292 -17.85 -0.14 -1.27
C LYS A 292 -16.40 -0.17 -1.79
N HIS A 293 -15.45 -0.26 -0.87
CA HIS A 293 -14.02 -0.34 -1.19
C HIS A 293 -13.69 -1.61 -1.98
N TRP A 294 -14.14 -2.79 -1.51
CA TRP A 294 -13.87 -4.06 -2.17
C TRP A 294 -14.58 -4.17 -3.52
N ALA A 295 -15.81 -3.67 -3.63
CA ALA A 295 -16.51 -3.61 -4.91
C ALA A 295 -15.74 -2.77 -5.93
N TRP A 296 -15.30 -1.57 -5.55
CA TRP A 296 -14.48 -0.71 -6.42
C TRP A 296 -13.13 -1.37 -6.76
N LEU A 297 -12.44 -1.96 -5.77
CA LEU A 297 -11.18 -2.64 -5.98
C LEU A 297 -11.29 -3.75 -7.03
N SER A 298 -12.33 -4.59 -6.90
CA SER A 298 -12.56 -5.73 -7.81
C SER A 298 -13.03 -5.30 -9.20
N VAL A 299 -14.02 -4.40 -9.26
CA VAL A 299 -14.71 -4.05 -10.52
C VAL A 299 -13.98 -2.99 -11.31
N GLU A 300 -13.29 -2.05 -10.64
CA GLU A 300 -12.62 -0.93 -11.30
C GLU A 300 -11.10 -1.03 -11.26
N TYR A 301 -10.52 -1.15 -10.07
CA TYR A 301 -9.06 -1.06 -9.96
C TYR A 301 -8.36 -2.27 -10.59
N HIS A 302 -8.74 -3.48 -10.24
CA HIS A 302 -8.12 -4.70 -10.76
C HIS A 302 -8.47 -4.97 -12.23
N ALA A 303 -9.60 -4.47 -12.72
CA ALA A 303 -10.04 -4.67 -14.10
C ALA A 303 -9.52 -3.60 -15.08
N ARG A 304 -8.80 -2.58 -14.61
CA ARG A 304 -8.31 -1.51 -15.47
C ARG A 304 -6.90 -1.75 -16.00
N MET A 305 -6.60 -1.19 -17.16
CA MET A 305 -5.24 -1.04 -17.65
C MET A 305 -4.47 -0.04 -16.78
N HIS A 306 -3.34 -0.45 -16.23
CA HIS A 306 -2.50 0.41 -15.40
C HIS A 306 -1.57 1.27 -16.26
N ASP A 307 -1.49 2.57 -15.96
CA ASP A 307 -0.76 3.55 -16.80
C ASP A 307 0.75 3.24 -16.92
N THR A 308 1.38 2.63 -15.91
CA THR A 308 2.82 2.32 -15.90
C THR A 308 3.12 0.97 -16.55
N THR A 309 2.39 -0.08 -16.17
CA THR A 309 2.65 -1.44 -16.66
C THR A 309 2.05 -1.70 -18.04
N LYS A 310 1.11 -0.85 -18.50
CA LYS A 310 0.36 -0.99 -19.76
C LYS A 310 -0.38 -2.32 -19.90
N ARG A 311 -0.68 -2.98 -18.78
CA ARG A 311 -1.42 -4.25 -18.69
C ARG A 311 -2.62 -4.08 -17.76
N ILE A 312 -3.64 -4.91 -17.93
CA ILE A 312 -4.76 -4.99 -16.99
C ILE A 312 -4.23 -5.60 -15.69
N VAL A 313 -4.48 -4.93 -14.55
CA VAL A 313 -3.87 -5.27 -13.26
C VAL A 313 -4.10 -6.74 -12.89
N ARG A 314 -5.34 -7.24 -13.00
CA ARG A 314 -5.69 -8.63 -12.70
C ARG A 314 -5.04 -9.62 -13.67
N GLU A 315 -5.07 -9.33 -14.96
CA GLU A 315 -4.49 -10.22 -15.98
C GLU A 315 -2.97 -10.27 -15.83
N HIS A 316 -2.35 -9.14 -15.53
CA HIS A 316 -0.91 -9.10 -15.24
C HIS A 316 -0.56 -9.98 -14.04
N TRP A 317 -1.31 -9.86 -12.92
CA TRP A 317 -1.12 -10.71 -11.75
C TRP A 317 -1.29 -12.20 -12.09
N LEU A 318 -2.34 -12.57 -12.81
CA LEU A 318 -2.62 -13.97 -13.18
C LEU A 318 -1.57 -14.53 -14.15
N SER A 319 -1.03 -13.72 -15.06
CA SER A 319 0.03 -14.16 -15.98
C SER A 319 1.37 -14.46 -15.30
N GLU A 320 1.55 -13.99 -14.08
CA GLU A 320 2.74 -14.21 -13.26
C GLU A 320 2.55 -15.34 -12.22
N PHE A 321 1.54 -16.21 -12.43
CA PHE A 321 1.18 -17.26 -11.46
C PHE A 321 2.34 -18.19 -11.12
N GLU A 322 3.24 -18.44 -12.04
CA GLU A 322 4.43 -19.29 -11.86
C GLU A 322 5.40 -18.76 -10.78
N TYR A 323 5.41 -17.45 -10.57
CA TYR A 323 6.30 -16.78 -9.60
C TYR A 323 5.69 -16.65 -8.21
N LEU A 324 4.38 -16.96 -8.07
CA LEU A 324 3.71 -16.91 -6.78
C LEU A 324 4.21 -18.02 -5.87
N ARG A 325 4.51 -17.68 -4.63
CA ARG A 325 4.97 -18.62 -3.61
C ARG A 325 3.79 -19.12 -2.79
N PRO A 326 3.36 -20.38 -2.92
CA PRO A 326 2.36 -20.94 -2.03
C PRO A 326 2.88 -21.02 -0.59
N ILE A 327 1.98 -21.07 0.38
CA ILE A 327 2.33 -21.34 1.76
C ILE A 327 2.83 -22.79 1.84
N PRO A 328 4.04 -23.03 2.38
CA PRO A 328 4.56 -24.40 2.54
C PRO A 328 3.61 -25.26 3.38
N ARG A 329 3.39 -26.50 2.98
CA ARG A 329 2.45 -27.41 3.67
C ARG A 329 2.81 -27.67 5.13
N GLU A 330 4.11 -27.59 5.46
CA GLU A 330 4.64 -27.79 6.80
C GLU A 330 4.38 -26.58 7.73
N LYS A 331 3.97 -25.44 7.16
CA LYS A 331 3.74 -24.20 7.90
C LYS A 331 2.27 -24.01 8.18
N ASN A 332 1.95 -23.87 9.45
CA ASN A 332 0.62 -23.46 9.88
C ASN A 332 0.56 -21.93 9.95
N LEU A 333 -0.17 -21.33 9.01
CA LEU A 333 -0.30 -19.88 8.95
C LEU A 333 -0.96 -19.32 10.22
N ASP A 334 -1.95 -20.02 10.77
CA ASP A 334 -2.63 -19.56 11.98
C ASP A 334 -1.67 -19.51 13.16
N GLU A 335 -0.80 -20.51 13.31
CA GLU A 335 0.21 -20.54 14.37
C GLU A 335 1.29 -19.47 14.19
N ALA A 336 1.71 -19.21 12.94
CA ALA A 336 2.71 -18.19 12.64
C ALA A 336 2.27 -16.78 13.06
N PHE A 337 0.96 -16.52 13.02
CA PHE A 337 0.38 -15.22 13.40
C PHE A 337 -0.04 -15.13 14.88
N LEU A 338 0.18 -16.17 15.69
CA LEU A 338 -0.04 -16.06 17.12
C LEU A 338 1.00 -15.13 17.76
N HIS A 339 0.53 -14.28 18.63
CA HIS A 339 1.41 -13.45 19.46
C HIS A 339 2.12 -14.31 20.51
N ARG A 340 3.33 -13.90 20.88
CA ARG A 340 4.21 -14.69 21.75
C ARG A 340 4.66 -13.88 22.96
N GLU A 341 4.38 -14.41 24.14
CA GLU A 341 4.84 -13.87 25.41
C GLU A 341 5.66 -14.89 26.17
N SER A 342 6.88 -14.54 26.54
CA SER A 342 7.70 -15.39 27.42
C SER A 342 7.30 -15.20 28.86
N ARG A 343 7.07 -16.29 29.60
CA ARG A 343 6.72 -16.33 31.01
C ARG A 343 7.53 -17.43 31.72
N GLU A 344 7.81 -17.20 32.99
CA GLU A 344 8.35 -18.22 33.87
C GLU A 344 7.20 -18.86 34.66
N VAL A 345 7.19 -20.17 34.71
CA VAL A 345 6.18 -20.92 35.45
C VAL A 345 6.49 -20.86 36.94
N ARG A 346 5.51 -20.44 37.69
CA ARG A 346 5.62 -20.28 39.15
C ARG A 346 5.71 -21.65 39.83
N LYS A 347 6.19 -21.65 41.10
CA LYS A 347 6.29 -22.88 41.93
C LYS A 347 4.96 -23.60 42.14
N ASP A 348 3.85 -22.89 42.00
CA ASP A 348 2.48 -23.45 42.10
C ASP A 348 1.93 -24.01 40.78
N GLY A 349 2.75 -24.10 39.71
CA GLY A 349 2.35 -24.57 38.40
C GLY A 349 1.49 -23.57 37.62
N THR A 350 1.54 -22.29 37.97
CA THR A 350 0.75 -21.26 37.29
C THR A 350 1.60 -20.25 36.56
N VAL A 351 0.98 -19.63 35.55
CA VAL A 351 1.51 -18.45 34.83
C VAL A 351 0.48 -17.34 34.85
N ARG A 352 0.95 -16.09 34.90
CA ARG A 352 0.07 -14.91 34.79
C ARG A 352 -0.03 -14.44 33.36
N PHE A 353 -1.26 -14.35 32.86
CA PHE A 353 -1.57 -13.86 31.51
C PHE A 353 -2.79 -12.94 31.53
N LYS A 354 -2.67 -11.68 31.03
CA LYS A 354 -3.74 -10.66 31.01
C LYS A 354 -4.54 -10.53 32.34
N GLY A 355 -3.83 -10.65 33.49
CA GLY A 355 -4.46 -10.57 34.82
C GLY A 355 -5.02 -11.88 35.38
N LEU A 356 -5.14 -12.91 34.54
CA LEU A 356 -5.59 -14.24 34.94
C LEU A 356 -4.40 -15.13 35.38
N PHE A 357 -4.66 -16.07 36.28
CA PHE A 357 -3.76 -17.15 36.60
C PHE A 357 -4.19 -18.39 35.83
N LEU A 358 -3.28 -18.91 35.02
CA LEU A 358 -3.50 -20.08 34.18
C LEU A 358 -2.63 -21.23 34.70
N GLU A 359 -3.20 -22.43 34.81
CA GLU A 359 -2.47 -23.65 35.13
C GLU A 359 -1.78 -24.21 33.90
N VAL A 360 -0.59 -24.70 34.11
CA VAL A 360 0.20 -25.47 33.13
C VAL A 360 0.61 -26.81 33.74
N ILE A 361 1.18 -27.69 32.93
CA ILE A 361 1.62 -29.02 33.41
C ILE A 361 2.76 -28.85 34.44
N PRO A 362 2.77 -29.70 35.48
CA PRO A 362 3.72 -29.59 36.61
C PRO A 362 5.20 -29.65 36.19
N GLU A 363 5.49 -30.36 35.12
CA GLU A 363 6.85 -30.58 34.59
C GLU A 363 7.52 -29.28 34.11
N LEU A 364 6.74 -28.22 33.93
CA LEU A 364 7.23 -26.91 33.51
C LEU A 364 7.50 -25.95 34.67
N VAL A 365 7.31 -26.37 35.90
CA VAL A 365 7.54 -25.52 37.09
C VAL A 365 9.01 -25.04 37.14
N GLY A 366 9.18 -23.72 37.24
CA GLY A 366 10.50 -23.09 37.23
C GLY A 366 11.08 -22.87 35.82
N GLU A 367 10.43 -23.40 34.80
CA GLU A 367 10.87 -23.26 33.43
C GLU A 367 10.38 -21.99 32.77
N LYS A 368 11.15 -21.52 31.79
CA LYS A 368 10.77 -20.40 30.93
C LYS A 368 10.05 -20.94 29.71
N ILE A 369 8.79 -20.56 29.56
CA ILE A 369 7.90 -20.99 28.48
C ILE A 369 7.49 -19.82 27.59
N GLU A 370 6.97 -20.12 26.41
CA GLU A 370 6.36 -19.18 25.49
C GLU A 370 4.86 -19.44 25.42
N LEU A 371 4.06 -18.42 25.78
CA LEU A 371 2.61 -18.42 25.60
C LEU A 371 2.29 -17.89 24.21
N ARG A 372 1.57 -18.66 23.38
CA ARG A 372 1.09 -18.24 22.08
C ARG A 372 -0.43 -18.06 22.11
N PHE A 373 -0.91 -16.94 21.61
CA PHE A 373 -2.33 -16.59 21.66
C PHE A 373 -2.72 -15.69 20.49
N ASP A 374 -3.98 -15.76 20.08
CA ASP A 374 -4.57 -14.78 19.16
C ASP A 374 -5.05 -13.57 19.97
N PRO A 375 -4.53 -12.36 19.72
CA PRO A 375 -4.95 -11.18 20.47
C PRO A 375 -6.40 -10.76 20.20
N LYS A 376 -7.04 -11.20 19.11
CA LYS A 376 -8.49 -10.97 18.81
C LYS A 376 -9.40 -11.94 19.51
N ASP A 377 -8.90 -13.13 19.77
CA ASP A 377 -9.69 -14.14 20.44
C ASP A 377 -9.47 -14.07 21.96
N GLU A 378 -10.36 -13.32 22.62
CA GLU A 378 -10.34 -13.21 24.08
C GLU A 378 -10.86 -14.46 24.79
N LYS A 379 -11.51 -15.36 24.05
CA LYS A 379 -12.14 -16.57 24.61
C LYS A 379 -11.18 -17.74 24.66
N THR A 380 -10.31 -17.85 23.68
CA THR A 380 -9.33 -18.95 23.61
C THR A 380 -8.13 -18.64 24.50
N LEU A 381 -7.82 -19.55 25.41
CA LEU A 381 -6.67 -19.45 26.29
C LEU A 381 -5.38 -19.67 25.50
N PRO A 382 -4.26 -19.06 25.95
CA PRO A 382 -2.96 -19.24 25.30
C PRO A 382 -2.49 -20.70 25.36
N ARG A 383 -1.77 -21.10 24.32
CA ARG A 383 -1.08 -22.37 24.24
C ARG A 383 0.36 -22.23 24.75
N VAL A 384 0.87 -23.31 25.35
CA VAL A 384 2.22 -23.35 25.89
C VAL A 384 3.17 -23.99 24.91
N PHE A 385 4.28 -23.28 24.64
CA PHE A 385 5.37 -23.76 23.80
C PHE A 385 6.70 -23.71 24.58
N LYS A 386 7.55 -24.71 24.37
CA LYS A 386 8.96 -24.72 24.82
C LYS A 386 9.83 -25.05 23.63
N GLU A 387 10.86 -24.24 23.38
CA GLU A 387 11.78 -24.44 22.24
C GLU A 387 11.03 -24.58 20.89
N SER A 388 10.01 -23.76 20.68
CA SER A 388 9.14 -23.75 19.49
C SER A 388 8.27 -25.00 19.31
N ARG A 389 8.23 -25.94 20.27
CA ARG A 389 7.35 -27.11 20.24
C ARG A 389 6.16 -26.90 21.14
N PHE A 390 4.98 -27.28 20.66
CA PHE A 390 3.77 -27.29 21.47
C PHE A 390 3.92 -28.29 22.63
N VAL A 391 3.55 -27.88 23.84
CA VAL A 391 3.65 -28.70 25.04
C VAL A 391 2.27 -29.02 25.61
N CYS A 392 1.46 -28.01 25.89
CA CYS A 392 0.12 -28.20 26.44
C CYS A 392 -0.74 -26.95 26.22
N ASP A 393 -2.05 -27.12 26.40
CA ASP A 393 -2.99 -26.00 26.54
C ASP A 393 -2.99 -25.49 27.98
N THR A 394 -3.31 -24.21 28.18
CA THR A 394 -3.49 -23.65 29.51
C THR A 394 -4.93 -23.81 29.98
N VAL A 395 -5.14 -23.87 31.28
CA VAL A 395 -6.47 -23.93 31.92
C VAL A 395 -6.57 -22.80 32.94
N ILE A 396 -7.77 -22.23 33.13
CA ILE A 396 -7.99 -21.21 34.16
C ILE A 396 -7.83 -21.90 35.54
N LEU A 397 -7.04 -21.24 36.43
CA LEU A 397 -6.80 -21.75 37.79
C LEU A 397 -8.09 -21.90 38.55
N ASP A 398 -8.47 -23.14 38.88
CA ASP A 398 -9.50 -23.45 39.84
C ASP A 398 -8.87 -23.62 41.23
N ARG A 399 -8.99 -22.60 42.08
CA ARG A 399 -8.42 -22.59 43.43
C ARG A 399 -8.91 -23.72 44.33
N ILE A 400 -10.16 -24.16 44.15
CA ILE A 400 -10.76 -25.21 44.97
C ILE A 400 -10.19 -26.57 44.60
N LYS A 401 -10.14 -26.88 43.30
CA LYS A 401 -9.52 -28.12 42.80
C LYS A 401 -8.01 -28.18 43.05
N ASN A 402 -7.34 -27.04 43.01
CA ASN A 402 -5.91 -26.98 43.26
C ASN A 402 -5.55 -27.24 44.73
N ALA A 403 -6.46 -26.93 45.68
CA ALA A 403 -6.25 -27.23 47.11
C ALA A 403 -6.27 -28.73 47.41
N THR A 404 -6.96 -29.52 46.61
CA THR A 404 -7.13 -31.00 46.80
C THR A 404 -6.17 -31.80 45.88
N ARG A 405 -5.42 -31.13 45.01
CA ARG A 405 -4.49 -31.80 44.07
C ARG A 405 -3.33 -32.39 44.80
N ILE A 406 -3.11 -33.71 44.65
CA ILE A 406 -1.88 -34.38 45.11
C ILE A 406 -0.70 -33.81 44.34
N ARG A 407 0.17 -33.07 45.02
CA ARG A 407 1.37 -32.51 44.43
C ARG A 407 2.36 -33.65 44.17
N ARG A 408 2.62 -33.96 42.90
CA ARG A 408 3.78 -34.77 42.55
C ARG A 408 5.03 -33.97 42.94
N ARG A 409 5.79 -34.43 43.91
CA ARG A 409 7.14 -33.92 44.17
C ARG A 409 7.95 -34.25 42.91
N ASN A 410 8.44 -33.24 42.22
CA ASN A 410 9.56 -33.45 41.32
C ASN A 410 10.70 -33.90 42.22
N LEU A 411 10.94 -35.19 42.26
CA LEU A 411 12.21 -35.72 42.70
C LEU A 411 13.23 -35.18 41.68
N GLY A 412 13.84 -34.05 41.99
CA GLY A 412 14.90 -33.49 41.20
C GLY A 412 15.88 -34.58 40.84
N GLN A 413 16.41 -34.57 39.65
CA GLN A 413 17.56 -35.42 39.32
C GLN A 413 18.54 -35.30 40.46
N PRO A 414 19.08 -36.42 40.97
CA PRO A 414 20.07 -36.35 42.05
C PRO A 414 21.17 -35.40 41.59
N SER A 415 21.40 -34.37 42.38
CA SER A 415 22.50 -33.44 42.13
C SER A 415 23.77 -34.29 41.96
N PRO A 416 24.61 -33.98 40.98
CA PRO A 416 25.90 -34.65 40.90
C PRO A 416 26.55 -34.59 42.27
N LEU A 417 27.06 -35.74 42.73
CA LEU A 417 27.74 -35.89 44.05
C LEU A 417 28.75 -34.76 44.21
N THR A 418 28.32 -33.69 44.86
CA THR A 418 29.22 -32.62 45.32
C THR A 418 30.08 -33.26 46.41
N GLU A 419 31.41 -33.21 46.23
CA GLU A 419 32.33 -33.61 47.30
C GLU A 419 31.88 -32.92 48.59
N LYS A 420 31.53 -33.75 49.59
CA LYS A 420 31.12 -33.22 50.89
C LYS A 420 32.29 -32.45 51.50
N SER A 421 32.08 -31.19 51.79
CA SER A 421 33.11 -30.32 52.40
C SER A 421 33.59 -30.79 53.76
N GLY A 422 32.98 -31.80 54.33
CA GLY A 422 33.24 -32.27 55.69
C GLY A 422 32.77 -31.33 56.80
N LEU A 423 32.16 -30.21 56.41
CA LEU A 423 31.63 -29.22 57.34
C LEU A 423 30.10 -29.42 57.44
N ASP A 424 29.66 -29.97 58.54
CA ASP A 424 28.25 -29.99 58.91
C ASP A 424 28.05 -29.01 60.09
N PRO A 425 27.50 -27.80 59.77
CA PRO A 425 27.30 -26.77 60.77
C PRO A 425 26.34 -27.17 61.88
N LEU A 426 25.41 -28.09 61.61
CA LEU A 426 24.45 -28.52 62.62
C LEU A 426 25.09 -29.50 63.60
N THR A 427 25.88 -30.44 63.10
CA THR A 427 26.67 -31.37 63.97
C THR A 427 27.67 -30.57 64.83
N LEU A 428 28.35 -29.59 64.28
CA LEU A 428 29.27 -28.75 65.07
C LEU A 428 28.56 -27.93 66.13
N ILE A 429 27.36 -27.41 65.85
CA ILE A 429 26.54 -26.69 66.85
C ILE A 429 26.00 -27.67 67.89
N GLU A 430 25.66 -28.87 67.51
CA GLU A 430 25.21 -29.91 68.42
C GLU A 430 26.34 -30.40 69.36
N GLU A 431 27.54 -30.61 68.81
CA GLU A 431 28.74 -30.88 69.64
C GLU A 431 29.05 -29.75 70.63
N GLU A 432 28.98 -28.52 70.19
CA GLU A 432 29.15 -27.35 71.05
C GLU A 432 28.10 -27.27 72.15
N HIS A 433 26.84 -27.57 71.82
CA HIS A 433 25.74 -27.65 72.76
C HIS A 433 25.96 -28.73 73.85
N TYR A 434 26.32 -29.95 73.43
CA TYR A 434 26.62 -31.04 74.41
C TYR A 434 27.84 -30.75 75.26
N GLN A 435 28.90 -30.13 74.74
CA GLN A 435 30.03 -29.68 75.51
C GLN A 435 29.64 -28.62 76.56
N ARG A 436 28.75 -27.72 76.27
CA ARG A 436 28.25 -26.68 77.20
C ARG A 436 27.31 -27.21 78.25
N THR A 437 26.52 -28.23 77.93
CA THR A 437 25.50 -28.77 78.83
C THR A 437 25.97 -29.94 79.66
N GLN A 438 27.22 -30.40 79.49
CA GLN A 438 27.79 -31.61 80.17
C GLN A 438 26.96 -32.89 80.01
N LEU A 439 26.16 -32.98 78.95
CA LEU A 439 25.45 -34.22 78.63
C LEU A 439 26.41 -35.18 77.93
N PRO A 440 26.39 -36.51 78.28
CA PRO A 440 27.27 -37.47 77.62
C PRO A 440 26.95 -37.62 76.12
N SER A 441 27.99 -37.60 75.26
CA SER A 441 27.96 -37.69 73.84
C SER A 441 27.40 -39.01 73.26
N ASN A 442 26.95 -39.91 74.07
CA ASN A 442 26.52 -41.28 73.72
C ASN A 442 25.05 -41.42 73.33
N PHE A 443 24.31 -40.32 73.10
CA PHE A 443 22.90 -40.42 72.74
C PHE A 443 22.66 -40.70 71.27
N CYS A 444 23.63 -40.42 70.37
CA CYS A 444 23.47 -40.61 68.92
C CYS A 444 23.84 -42.04 68.41
N ASP A 445 24.65 -42.79 69.19
CA ASP A 445 25.16 -44.10 68.68
C ASP A 445 24.14 -45.30 68.85
N LYS A 446 23.03 -45.09 69.56
CA LYS A 446 22.05 -46.19 69.77
C LYS A 446 20.93 -46.30 68.73
N GLN A 447 20.81 -45.36 67.77
CA GLN A 447 19.75 -45.46 66.78
C GLN A 447 20.22 -46.08 65.43
N ASN A 448 21.57 -46.17 65.21
CA ASN A 448 22.05 -46.79 63.98
C ASN A 448 22.36 -48.33 64.08
N GLU A 449 22.23 -48.96 65.26
CA GLU A 449 22.36 -50.38 65.42
C GLU A 449 21.10 -51.20 65.36
N GLU A 450 19.91 -50.56 65.29
CA GLU A 450 18.62 -51.24 65.16
C GLU A 450 18.06 -51.31 63.73
N GLU A 451 18.75 -50.72 62.72
CA GLU A 451 18.29 -50.78 61.32
C GLU A 451 19.16 -51.74 60.45
N GLU A 452 20.15 -52.51 61.09
CA GLU A 452 20.96 -53.55 60.37
C GLU A 452 20.72 -54.97 60.91
N ASN A 453 19.54 -55.33 61.43
CA ASN A 453 19.15 -56.70 61.67
C ASN A 453 17.78 -57.04 61.03
#